data_153b6c612dc644507a9ad243e3a4bd1d
#
_entry.id   153b6c612dc644507a9ad243e3a4bd1d
#
_cell.length_a   1.000
_cell.length_b   1.000
_cell.length_c   1.000
_cell.angle_alpha   90.00
_cell.angle_beta   90.00
_cell.angle_gamma   90.00
#
_symmetry.space_group_name_H-M   'P 1'
#
loop_
_entity.id
_entity.type
_entity.pdbx_description
1 polymer ?
#
loop_
_entity_poly.entity_id
_entity_poly.type
_entity_poly.pdbx_seq_one_letter_code
_entity_poly.pdbx_strand_id
1 'polypeptide(L)'
;MTSDCLKTSGDVYTYSSNLSNYLVSPINSSKELLSGLPPFFIQMGEKEILLEDVKSFCSLLEECNVPCTLDVWPNMIHLFQMADEFFPEAHEALNRISFEITNITKKETSRQCFENKPRLENGVKAEA
;
A
#
# COMPACT_ATOMS: atom_id res chain seq x y z
N MET A 1 4.83 14.03 -16.68
CA MET A 1 5.64 12.88 -17.12
C MET A 1 5.03 12.33 -18.37
N THR A 2 5.80 12.00 -19.40
CA THR A 2 5.31 11.48 -20.69
C THR A 2 5.54 9.97 -20.78
N SER A 3 4.81 9.30 -21.70
CA SER A 3 4.98 7.86 -21.96
C SER A 3 6.42 7.49 -22.32
N ASP A 4 7.10 8.33 -23.11
CA ASP A 4 8.50 8.12 -23.50
C ASP A 4 9.45 8.20 -22.30
N CYS A 5 9.16 9.09 -21.34
CA CYS A 5 9.95 9.20 -20.12
C CYS A 5 9.83 7.93 -19.26
N LEU A 6 8.65 7.35 -19.15
CA LEU A 6 8.44 6.07 -18.43
C LEU A 6 9.19 4.93 -19.10
N LYS A 7 9.12 4.84 -20.43
CA LYS A 7 9.83 3.81 -21.18
C LYS A 7 11.33 3.90 -20.98
N THR A 8 11.90 5.12 -21.11
CA THR A 8 13.31 5.37 -20.85
C THR A 8 13.70 5.00 -19.42
N SER A 9 12.86 5.34 -18.43
CA SER A 9 13.10 4.99 -17.03
C SER A 9 13.11 3.46 -16.82
N GLY A 10 12.20 2.74 -17.47
CA GLY A 10 12.17 1.28 -17.46
C GLY A 10 13.44 0.67 -18.06
N ASP A 11 13.89 1.18 -19.20
CA ASP A 11 15.09 0.70 -19.88
C ASP A 11 16.39 0.97 -19.08
N VAL A 12 16.40 2.03 -18.26
CA VAL A 12 17.52 2.33 -17.34
C VAL A 12 17.46 1.49 -16.08
N TYR A 13 16.25 1.20 -15.58
CA TYR A 13 16.05 0.43 -14.34
C TYR A 13 16.44 -1.05 -14.51
N THR A 14 16.09 -1.66 -15.65
CA THR A 14 16.36 -3.07 -15.93
C THR A 14 16.42 -3.36 -17.42
N TYR A 15 16.89 -4.55 -17.79
CA TYR A 15 16.82 -5.00 -19.17
C TYR A 15 15.36 -5.22 -19.60
N SER A 16 15.04 -4.90 -20.85
CA SER A 16 13.70 -5.04 -21.41
C SER A 16 13.11 -6.46 -21.27
N SER A 17 13.96 -7.49 -21.23
CA SER A 17 13.55 -8.89 -20.98
C SER A 17 12.97 -9.12 -19.58
N ASN A 18 13.24 -8.24 -18.62
CA ASN A 18 12.81 -8.36 -17.24
C ASN A 18 11.54 -7.56 -16.92
N LEU A 19 11.05 -6.74 -17.84
CA LEU A 19 9.88 -5.87 -17.60
C LEU A 19 8.59 -6.64 -17.26
N SER A 20 8.48 -7.88 -17.72
CA SER A 20 7.36 -8.78 -17.38
C SER A 20 7.55 -9.53 -16.05
N ASN A 21 8.71 -9.44 -15.41
CA ASN A 21 8.97 -10.09 -14.14
C ASN A 21 8.17 -9.40 -13.02
N TYR A 22 7.47 -10.16 -12.21
CA TYR A 22 6.65 -9.64 -11.11
C TYR A 22 7.44 -8.87 -10.05
N LEU A 23 8.74 -9.16 -9.86
CA LEU A 23 9.62 -8.40 -8.97
C LEU A 23 9.95 -7.00 -9.51
N VAL A 24 9.82 -6.79 -10.81
CA VAL A 24 10.00 -5.50 -11.48
C VAL A 24 8.67 -4.79 -11.70
N SER A 25 7.65 -5.55 -12.09
CA SER A 25 6.32 -5.06 -12.40
C SER A 25 5.28 -5.84 -11.59
N PRO A 26 4.94 -5.41 -10.38
CA PRO A 26 4.04 -6.14 -9.48
C PRO A 26 2.65 -6.45 -10.04
N ILE A 27 2.18 -5.69 -11.03
CA ILE A 27 0.93 -5.96 -11.75
C ILE A 27 0.94 -7.32 -12.48
N ASN A 28 2.13 -7.87 -12.75
CA ASN A 28 2.31 -9.19 -13.37
C ASN A 28 2.42 -10.32 -12.32
N SER A 29 2.17 -10.03 -11.05
CA SER A 29 2.20 -11.06 -9.99
C SER A 29 1.06 -12.04 -10.12
N SER A 30 1.33 -13.30 -9.76
CA SER A 30 0.26 -14.29 -9.62
C SER A 30 -0.56 -14.04 -8.35
N LYS A 31 -1.80 -14.53 -8.32
CA LYS A 31 -2.68 -14.40 -7.15
C LYS A 31 -2.11 -15.04 -5.89
N GLU A 32 -1.37 -16.13 -6.05
CA GLU A 32 -0.71 -16.84 -4.95
C GLU A 32 0.37 -15.98 -4.28
N LEU A 33 1.11 -15.20 -5.07
CA LEU A 33 2.15 -14.30 -4.57
C LEU A 33 1.59 -13.07 -3.86
N LEU A 34 0.42 -12.59 -4.28
CA LEU A 34 -0.25 -11.44 -3.68
C LEU A 34 -1.06 -11.82 -2.45
N SER A 35 -1.55 -13.05 -2.39
CA SER A 35 -2.38 -13.53 -1.28
C SER A 35 -1.62 -13.45 0.05
N GLY A 36 -2.27 -12.87 1.08
CA GLY A 36 -1.68 -12.71 2.41
C GLY A 36 -0.75 -11.50 2.58
N LEU A 37 -0.62 -10.66 1.56
CA LEU A 37 0.06 -9.37 1.73
C LEU A 37 -0.72 -8.46 2.70
N PRO A 38 -0.02 -7.53 3.37
CA PRO A 38 -0.66 -6.57 4.25
C PRO A 38 -1.56 -5.61 3.45
N PRO A 39 -2.46 -4.87 4.13
CA PRO A 39 -3.26 -3.83 3.50
C PRO A 39 -2.41 -2.77 2.80
N PHE A 40 -2.88 -2.31 1.64
CA PHE A 40 -2.28 -1.22 0.88
C PHE A 40 -3.07 0.07 1.07
N PHE A 41 -2.35 1.17 1.22
CA PHE A 41 -2.86 2.53 1.09
C PHE A 41 -2.03 3.24 0.02
N ILE A 42 -2.67 3.64 -1.09
CA ILE A 42 -2.00 4.22 -2.26
C ILE A 42 -2.61 5.59 -2.52
N GLN A 43 -1.77 6.63 -2.61
CA GLN A 43 -2.20 7.97 -3.03
C GLN A 43 -1.71 8.27 -4.44
N MET A 44 -2.61 8.82 -5.26
CA MET A 44 -2.33 9.20 -6.64
C MET A 44 -2.91 10.58 -6.97
N GLY A 45 -2.21 11.34 -7.78
CA GLY A 45 -2.80 12.50 -8.45
C GLY A 45 -3.66 12.05 -9.65
N GLU A 46 -4.83 12.67 -9.82
CA GLU A 46 -5.74 12.36 -10.95
C GLU A 46 -5.08 12.51 -12.33
N LYS A 47 -4.09 13.41 -12.45
CA LYS A 47 -3.36 13.66 -13.70
C LYS A 47 -2.12 12.79 -13.89
N GLU A 48 -1.96 11.76 -13.08
CA GLU A 48 -0.85 10.83 -13.25
C GLU A 48 -1.10 9.83 -14.37
N ILE A 49 -0.10 9.61 -15.20
CA ILE A 49 -0.20 8.66 -16.31
C ILE A 49 -0.25 7.20 -15.86
N LEU A 50 0.17 6.90 -14.63
CA LEU A 50 0.13 5.57 -14.03
C LEU A 50 -1.19 5.27 -13.32
N LEU A 51 -2.15 6.19 -13.29
CA LEU A 51 -3.37 6.04 -12.51
C LEU A 51 -4.17 4.78 -12.92
N GLU A 52 -4.28 4.51 -14.22
CA GLU A 52 -5.03 3.34 -14.71
C GLU A 52 -4.31 2.02 -14.39
N ASP A 53 -2.98 1.99 -14.44
CA ASP A 53 -2.19 0.82 -14.03
C ASP A 53 -2.33 0.56 -12.54
N VAL A 54 -2.34 1.61 -11.72
CA VAL A 54 -2.55 1.49 -10.27
C VAL A 54 -3.98 1.02 -9.95
N LYS A 55 -5.00 1.51 -10.64
CA LYS A 55 -6.37 1.00 -10.50
C LYS A 55 -6.46 -0.49 -10.82
N SER A 56 -5.81 -0.91 -11.90
CA SER A 56 -5.75 -2.33 -12.29
C SER A 56 -5.04 -3.17 -11.23
N PHE A 57 -3.97 -2.66 -10.64
CA PHE A 57 -3.26 -3.33 -9.55
C PHE A 57 -4.11 -3.42 -8.28
N CYS A 58 -4.84 -2.36 -7.91
CA CYS A 58 -5.79 -2.40 -6.79
C CYS A 58 -6.88 -3.46 -7.00
N SER A 59 -7.45 -3.55 -8.19
CA SER A 59 -8.43 -4.59 -8.53
C SER A 59 -7.85 -6.00 -8.38
N LEU A 60 -6.60 -6.20 -8.79
CA LEU A 60 -5.90 -7.48 -8.63
C LEU A 60 -5.68 -7.82 -7.15
N LEU A 61 -5.34 -6.84 -6.31
CA LEU A 61 -5.20 -7.02 -4.86
C LEU A 61 -6.55 -7.42 -4.22
N GLU A 62 -7.64 -6.75 -4.60
CA GLU A 62 -9.00 -7.08 -4.13
C GLU A 62 -9.41 -8.50 -4.50
N GLU A 63 -9.12 -8.95 -5.72
CA GLU A 63 -9.35 -10.35 -6.16
C GLU A 63 -8.57 -11.37 -5.33
N CYS A 64 -7.44 -10.94 -4.74
CA CYS A 64 -6.62 -11.75 -3.83
C CYS A 64 -7.02 -11.62 -2.36
N ASN A 65 -8.11 -10.93 -2.04
CA ASN A 65 -8.57 -10.59 -0.69
C ASN A 65 -7.54 -9.76 0.10
N VAL A 66 -6.73 -8.96 -0.58
CA VAL A 66 -5.79 -8.00 0.03
C VAL A 66 -6.47 -6.64 0.04
N PRO A 67 -6.73 -6.05 1.23
CA PRO A 67 -7.36 -4.74 1.31
C PRO A 67 -6.50 -3.68 0.62
N CYS A 68 -7.10 -2.91 -0.29
CA CYS A 68 -6.44 -1.81 -0.98
C CYS A 68 -7.31 -0.56 -0.93
N THR A 69 -6.75 0.52 -0.42
CA THR A 69 -7.38 1.85 -0.44
C THR A 69 -6.63 2.72 -1.43
N LEU A 70 -7.31 3.14 -2.50
CA LEU A 70 -6.79 4.07 -3.48
C LEU A 70 -7.38 5.46 -3.25
N ASP A 71 -6.53 6.41 -2.83
CA ASP A 71 -6.87 7.80 -2.55
C ASP A 71 -6.43 8.69 -3.73
N VAL A 72 -7.38 9.02 -4.61
CA VAL A 72 -7.12 9.80 -5.83
C VAL A 72 -7.43 11.28 -5.57
N TRP A 73 -6.44 12.14 -5.80
CA TRP A 73 -6.54 13.58 -5.57
C TRP A 73 -6.86 14.35 -6.86
N PRO A 74 -8.01 15.04 -6.92
CA PRO A 74 -8.44 15.76 -8.10
C PRO A 74 -7.43 16.82 -8.54
N ASN A 75 -7.18 16.90 -9.84
CA ASN A 75 -6.27 17.86 -10.46
C ASN A 75 -4.80 17.79 -10.05
N MET A 76 -4.41 16.88 -9.14
CA MET A 76 -3.03 16.74 -8.69
C MET A 76 -2.18 15.96 -9.70
N ILE A 77 -0.89 16.32 -9.72
CA ILE A 77 0.15 15.71 -10.54
C ILE A 77 0.99 14.73 -9.72
N HIS A 78 1.93 14.05 -10.37
CA HIS A 78 2.87 13.15 -9.72
C HIS A 78 3.69 13.85 -8.62
N LEU A 79 3.78 13.22 -7.44
CA LEU A 79 4.50 13.70 -6.26
C LEU A 79 4.01 15.06 -5.74
N PHE A 80 2.74 15.39 -5.91
CA PHE A 80 2.18 16.65 -5.43
C PHE A 80 2.37 16.86 -3.92
N GLN A 81 2.49 15.79 -3.14
CA GLN A 81 2.76 15.83 -1.69
C GLN A 81 4.07 16.56 -1.35
N MET A 82 5.05 16.59 -2.27
CA MET A 82 6.30 17.33 -2.07
C MET A 82 6.11 18.84 -2.08
N ALA A 83 4.96 19.33 -2.50
CA ALA A 83 4.62 20.74 -2.59
C ALA A 83 3.72 21.20 -1.42
N ASP A 84 3.89 20.59 -0.24
CA ASP A 84 3.11 20.84 0.99
C ASP A 84 3.08 22.33 1.39
N GLU A 85 4.17 23.05 1.17
CA GLU A 85 4.23 24.49 1.46
C GLU A 85 3.38 25.36 0.51
N PHE A 86 3.00 24.82 -0.66
CA PHE A 86 2.32 25.58 -1.73
C PHE A 86 0.86 25.17 -1.93
N PHE A 87 0.50 23.95 -1.58
CA PHE A 87 -0.83 23.39 -1.84
C PHE A 87 -1.45 22.80 -0.58
N PRO A 88 -2.61 23.31 -0.14
CA PRO A 88 -3.32 22.75 1.01
C PRO A 88 -3.71 21.28 0.81
N GLU A 89 -3.95 20.87 -0.43
CA GLU A 89 -4.24 19.48 -0.79
C GLU A 89 -3.05 18.55 -0.51
N ALA A 90 -1.83 19.02 -0.73
CA ALA A 90 -0.61 18.27 -0.42
C ALA A 90 -0.48 18.07 1.10
N HIS A 91 -0.74 19.11 1.88
CA HIS A 91 -0.77 19.04 3.34
C HIS A 91 -1.82 18.05 3.85
N GLU A 92 -3.03 18.11 3.32
CA GLU A 92 -4.10 17.18 3.68
C GLU A 92 -3.75 15.73 3.32
N ALA A 93 -3.14 15.51 2.15
CA ALA A 93 -2.68 14.19 1.73
C ALA A 93 -1.66 13.58 2.69
N LEU A 94 -0.69 14.38 3.14
CA LEU A 94 0.30 13.95 4.15
C LEU A 94 -0.36 13.64 5.49
N ASN A 95 -1.34 14.43 5.91
CA ASN A 95 -2.11 14.17 7.12
C ASN A 95 -2.88 12.85 7.04
N ARG A 96 -3.46 12.51 5.88
CA ARG A 96 -4.13 11.21 5.66
C ARG A 96 -3.14 10.05 5.76
N ILE A 97 -1.95 10.15 5.17
CA ILE A 97 -0.89 9.14 5.32
C ILE A 97 -0.54 8.95 6.80
N SER A 98 -0.30 10.02 7.53
CA SER A 98 0.01 9.99 8.96
C SER A 98 -1.10 9.32 9.78
N PHE A 99 -2.36 9.61 9.46
CA PHE A 99 -3.52 9.00 10.10
C PHE A 99 -3.58 7.47 9.84
N GLU A 100 -3.38 7.03 8.58
CA GLU A 100 -3.39 5.62 8.23
C GLU A 100 -2.25 4.84 8.92
N ILE A 101 -1.03 5.39 8.93
CA ILE A 101 0.10 4.79 9.64
C ILE A 101 -0.22 4.64 11.13
N THR A 102 -0.78 5.70 11.74
CA THR A 102 -1.15 5.69 13.17
C THR A 102 -2.20 4.61 13.48
N ASN A 103 -3.19 4.44 12.60
CA ASN A 103 -4.25 3.44 12.77
C ASN A 103 -3.72 2.02 12.65
N ILE A 104 -2.82 1.76 11.70
CA ILE A 104 -2.21 0.45 11.49
C ILE A 104 -1.36 0.08 12.72
N THR A 105 -0.49 0.97 13.16
CA THR A 105 0.40 0.73 14.32
C THR A 105 -0.37 0.53 15.62
N LYS A 106 -1.45 1.25 15.86
CA LYS A 106 -2.31 1.05 17.03
C LYS A 106 -3.01 -0.31 17.02
N LYS A 107 -3.47 -0.77 15.85
CA LYS A 107 -4.10 -2.10 15.70
C LYS A 107 -3.11 -3.23 15.99
N GLU A 108 -1.87 -3.12 15.53
CA GLU A 108 -0.83 -4.10 15.78
C GLU A 108 -0.44 -4.17 17.26
N THR A 109 -0.24 -3.01 17.90
CA THR A 109 0.05 -2.94 19.34
C THR A 109 -1.08 -3.59 20.17
N SER A 110 -2.33 -3.35 19.80
CA SER A 110 -3.47 -3.96 20.47
C SER A 110 -3.51 -5.49 20.30
N ARG A 111 -3.20 -6.01 19.10
CA ARG A 111 -3.12 -7.45 18.84
C ARG A 111 -2.01 -8.12 19.68
N GLN A 112 -0.82 -7.55 19.70
CA GLN A 112 0.31 -8.07 20.48
C GLN A 112 0.01 -8.08 22.00
N CYS A 113 -0.72 -7.09 22.51
CA CYS A 113 -1.16 -7.06 23.91
C CYS A 113 -2.14 -8.19 24.25
N PHE A 114 -2.97 -8.65 23.31
CA PHE A 114 -3.87 -9.78 23.51
C PHE A 114 -3.18 -11.13 23.39
N GLU A 115 -2.21 -11.26 22.48
CA GLU A 115 -1.45 -12.51 22.28
C GLU A 115 -0.47 -12.78 23.42
N ASN A 116 0.06 -11.75 24.05
CA ASN A 116 1.01 -11.85 25.19
C ASN A 116 0.33 -11.92 26.57
N LYS A 117 -1.00 -12.02 26.66
CA LYS A 117 -1.65 -12.31 27.95
C LYS A 117 -1.29 -13.75 28.37
N PRO A 118 -0.63 -13.95 29.55
CA PRO A 118 -0.39 -15.29 30.06
C PRO A 118 -1.73 -16.02 30.19
N ARG A 119 -1.82 -17.20 29.60
CA ARG A 119 -2.94 -18.11 29.85
C ARG A 119 -2.94 -18.38 31.35
N LEU A 120 -3.94 -17.86 32.03
CA LEU A 120 -4.21 -18.32 33.42
C LEU A 120 -4.54 -19.79 33.32
N GLU A 121 -3.61 -20.63 33.78
CA GLU A 121 -3.84 -22.05 33.94
C GLU A 121 -4.89 -22.21 35.04
N ASN A 122 -6.11 -22.50 34.61
CA ASN A 122 -7.17 -22.94 35.52
C ASN A 122 -6.85 -24.33 36.03
N GLY A 123 -6.76 -24.44 37.32
CA GLY A 123 -7.05 -25.69 37.98
C GLY A 123 -5.92 -26.35 38.77
N VAL A 124 -5.67 -25.89 39.97
CA VAL A 124 -5.30 -26.80 41.04
C VAL A 124 -6.54 -26.96 41.92
N LYS A 125 -7.20 -28.10 41.77
CA LYS A 125 -8.14 -28.61 42.77
C LYS A 125 -7.32 -28.94 44.01
N ALA A 126 -7.60 -28.26 45.12
CA ALA A 126 -7.21 -28.75 46.43
C ALA A 126 -8.24 -29.81 46.84
N GLU A 127 -7.81 -31.07 46.92
CA GLU A 127 -8.51 -32.11 47.66
C GLU A 127 -7.88 -32.26 49.04
N ALA A 128 -8.78 -32.45 49.98
CA ALA A 128 -8.68 -32.91 51.36
C ALA A 128 -8.62 -31.85 52.43
#